data_d3c59974f61e00bbec0ac63c527af77e
#
_entry.id   d3c59974f61e00bbec0ac63c527af77e
#
_cell.length_a   1.000
_cell.length_b   1.000
_cell.length_c   1.000
_cell.angle_alpha   90.00
_cell.angle_beta   90.00
_cell.angle_gamma   90.00
#
_symmetry.space_group_name_H-M   'P 1'
#
loop_
_entity.id
_entity.type
_entity.pdbx_description
1 polymer ?
#
loop_
_entity_poly.entity_id
_entity_poly.type
_entity_poly.pdbx_seq_one_letter_code
_entity_poly.pdbx_strand_id
1 'polypeptide(L)'
;SSPLSQPAQSILITTITNDKLIVRPENIGFFKYDSERKLWRVVLNSLQHFILKHQTTAETILNYAPEFIQIHKTYIININYLYLISENSCTLLPPFNKVSELKVSKMYKKKLLDRFYDM
;
A
#
# COMPACT_ATOMS: atom_id res chain seq x y z
N SER A 1 13.51 -26.38 12.65
CA SER A 1 12.62 -25.63 13.40
C SER A 1 11.29 -25.49 12.71
N SER A 2 10.38 -25.03 13.47
CA SER A 2 9.04 -24.87 12.96
C SER A 2 8.94 -23.71 12.00
N PRO A 3 8.44 -23.90 10.80
CA PRO A 3 8.18 -22.78 9.92
C PRO A 3 7.14 -21.82 10.48
N LEU A 4 6.39 -22.26 11.49
CA LEU A 4 5.37 -21.41 12.09
C LEU A 4 5.95 -20.20 12.80
N SER A 5 7.22 -20.27 13.18
CA SER A 5 7.85 -19.16 13.90
C SER A 5 8.64 -18.25 12.98
N GLN A 6 8.59 -18.46 11.67
CA GLN A 6 9.32 -17.57 10.77
C GLN A 6 8.67 -16.20 10.74
N PRO A 7 9.46 -15.15 10.93
CA PRO A 7 8.91 -13.78 10.82
C PRO A 7 8.54 -13.48 9.38
N ALA A 8 7.66 -12.51 9.20
CA ALA A 8 7.34 -12.01 7.89
C ALA A 8 8.63 -11.52 7.23
N GLN A 9 8.78 -11.82 5.95
CA GLN A 9 9.98 -11.43 5.24
C GLN A 9 9.96 -9.95 4.93
N SER A 10 11.10 -9.29 5.12
CA SER A 10 11.24 -7.88 4.75
C SER A 10 11.23 -7.73 3.24
N ILE A 11 10.75 -6.59 2.79
CA ILE A 11 10.70 -6.24 1.38
C ILE A 11 11.88 -5.32 1.09
N LEU A 12 12.54 -5.56 -0.04
CA LEU A 12 13.58 -4.65 -0.53
C LEU A 12 12.98 -3.79 -1.63
N ILE A 13 12.95 -2.48 -1.42
CA ILE A 13 12.42 -1.52 -2.37
C ILE A 13 13.57 -0.61 -2.81
N THR A 14 13.76 -0.48 -4.12
CA THR A 14 14.77 0.42 -4.65
C THR A 14 14.15 1.78 -4.88
N THR A 15 14.75 2.82 -4.29
CA THR A 15 14.26 4.18 -4.44
C THR A 15 14.81 4.80 -5.73
N ILE A 16 14.26 5.97 -6.07
CA ILE A 16 14.68 6.68 -7.28
C ILE A 16 16.16 7.11 -7.22
N THR A 17 16.69 7.27 -6.02
CA THR A 17 18.11 7.58 -5.84
C THR A 17 18.96 6.32 -5.73
N ASN A 18 18.37 5.18 -6.04
CA ASN A 18 19.03 3.87 -6.03
C ASN A 18 19.44 3.40 -4.64
N ASP A 19 18.80 3.92 -3.61
CA ASP A 19 18.96 3.41 -2.26
C ASP A 19 18.10 2.16 -2.08
N LYS A 20 18.54 1.27 -1.19
CA LYS A 20 17.81 0.05 -0.89
C LYS A 20 17.08 0.21 0.43
N LEU A 21 15.76 0.36 0.34
CA LEU A 21 14.91 0.48 1.51
C LEU A 21 14.48 -0.93 1.94
N ILE A 22 14.84 -1.31 3.16
CA ILE A 22 14.46 -2.61 3.72
C ILE A 22 13.33 -2.35 4.70
N VAL A 23 12.14 -2.91 4.43
CA VAL A 23 10.97 -2.58 5.21
C VAL A 23 10.05 -3.79 5.33
N ARG A 24 9.38 -3.91 6.47
CA ARG A 24 8.42 -4.98 6.68
C ARG A 24 7.06 -4.51 6.18
N PRO A 25 6.25 -5.43 5.62
CA PRO A 25 4.94 -5.04 5.09
C PRO A 25 4.06 -4.33 6.10
N GLU A 26 4.10 -4.73 7.38
CA GLU A 26 3.26 -4.10 8.41
C GLU A 26 3.63 -2.66 8.68
N ASN A 27 4.80 -2.22 8.24
CA ASN A 27 5.23 -0.83 8.42
C ASN A 27 4.86 0.05 7.23
N ILE A 28 4.23 -0.51 6.22
CA ILE A 28 3.81 0.24 5.04
C ILE A 28 2.31 0.49 5.12
N GLY A 29 1.93 1.77 4.98
CA GLY A 29 0.53 2.16 4.99
C GLY A 29 -0.09 2.12 3.61
N PHE A 30 0.52 2.79 2.67
CA PHE A 30 -0.03 2.85 1.31
C PHE A 30 1.02 3.33 0.33
N PHE A 31 0.69 3.17 -0.96
CA PHE A 31 1.49 3.65 -2.07
C PHE A 31 0.63 4.62 -2.88
N LYS A 32 1.26 5.68 -3.36
CA LYS A 32 0.58 6.70 -4.16
C LYS A 32 1.32 6.90 -5.47
N TYR A 33 0.58 6.97 -6.57
CA TYR A 33 1.14 7.24 -7.88
C TYR A 33 1.05 8.73 -8.19
N ASP A 34 2.18 9.33 -8.53
CA ASP A 34 2.25 10.71 -8.97
C ASP A 34 2.11 10.74 -10.50
N SER A 35 0.95 11.18 -10.97
CA SER A 35 0.64 11.17 -12.41
C SER A 35 1.51 12.11 -13.21
N GLU A 36 1.98 13.20 -12.60
CA GLU A 36 2.84 14.16 -13.30
C GLU A 36 4.24 13.62 -13.51
N ARG A 37 4.82 13.06 -12.45
CA ARG A 37 6.17 12.50 -12.50
C ARG A 37 6.19 11.08 -13.03
N LYS A 38 5.05 10.40 -12.99
CA LYS A 38 4.91 8.99 -13.37
C LYS A 38 5.75 8.10 -12.48
N LEU A 39 5.67 8.34 -11.18
CA LEU A 39 6.43 7.64 -10.15
C LEU A 39 5.53 7.21 -9.01
N TRP A 40 5.80 6.05 -8.46
CA TRP A 40 5.14 5.58 -7.24
C TRP A 40 5.91 6.05 -6.02
N ARG A 41 5.18 6.26 -4.94
CA ARG A 41 5.73 6.67 -3.65
C ARG A 41 5.18 5.73 -2.58
N VAL A 42 6.03 5.33 -1.64
CA VAL A 42 5.61 4.53 -0.49
C VAL A 42 5.54 5.42 0.73
N VAL A 43 4.51 5.20 1.56
CA VAL A 43 4.32 5.94 2.81
C VAL A 43 4.37 4.94 3.95
N LEU A 44 5.33 5.14 4.85
CA LEU A 44 5.57 4.25 5.98
C LEU A 44 4.78 4.70 7.21
N ASN A 45 4.69 3.82 8.20
CA ASN A 45 4.00 4.15 9.44
C ASN A 45 4.70 5.22 10.27
N SER A 46 5.93 5.57 9.93
CA SER A 46 6.62 6.74 10.47
C SER A 46 6.18 8.02 9.78
N LEU A 47 5.33 7.92 8.75
CA LEU A 47 4.90 8.99 7.88
C LEU A 47 6.01 9.49 6.96
N GLN A 48 7.11 8.78 6.89
CA GLN A 48 8.15 9.05 5.89
C GLN A 48 7.68 8.58 4.52
N HIS A 49 8.10 9.31 3.50
CA HIS A 49 7.79 9.00 2.10
C HIS A 49 9.08 8.69 1.36
N PHE A 50 9.01 7.70 0.47
CA PHE A 50 10.13 7.39 -0.42
C PHE A 50 9.59 7.24 -1.83
N ILE A 51 10.27 7.85 -2.79
CA ILE A 51 9.91 7.71 -4.20
C ILE A 51 10.60 6.48 -4.75
N LEU A 52 9.85 5.62 -5.41
CA LEU A 52 10.36 4.37 -5.95
C LEU A 52 10.99 4.61 -7.31
N LYS A 53 11.85 3.68 -7.73
CA LYS A 53 12.55 3.81 -9.01
C LYS A 53 11.57 3.84 -10.17
N HIS A 54 12.02 4.36 -11.30
CA HIS A 54 11.16 4.61 -12.48
C HIS A 54 10.40 3.40 -12.99
N GLN A 55 11.01 2.22 -12.95
CA GLN A 55 10.39 1.03 -13.52
C GLN A 55 9.37 0.37 -12.61
N THR A 56 9.11 0.94 -11.45
CA THR A 56 8.15 0.36 -10.52
C THR A 56 6.74 0.52 -11.07
N THR A 57 6.01 -0.59 -11.15
CA THR A 57 4.62 -0.61 -11.62
C THR A 57 3.71 -1.02 -10.47
N ALA A 58 2.40 -0.81 -10.66
CA ALA A 58 1.41 -1.28 -9.68
C ALA A 58 1.55 -2.78 -9.45
N GLU A 59 1.76 -3.54 -10.53
CA GLU A 59 1.91 -4.99 -10.42
C GLU A 59 3.11 -5.37 -9.56
N THR A 60 4.23 -4.65 -9.72
CA THR A 60 5.41 -4.86 -8.88
C THR A 60 5.06 -4.69 -7.40
N ILE A 61 4.33 -3.62 -7.09
CA ILE A 61 3.97 -3.32 -5.71
C ILE A 61 3.03 -4.38 -5.15
N LEU A 62 2.04 -4.79 -5.94
CA LEU A 62 1.08 -5.80 -5.49
C LEU A 62 1.76 -7.13 -5.21
N ASN A 63 2.88 -7.41 -5.88
CA ASN A 63 3.63 -8.63 -5.67
C ASN A 63 4.57 -8.58 -4.47
N TYR A 64 4.73 -7.41 -3.83
CA TYR A 64 5.56 -7.33 -2.64
C TYR A 64 4.98 -8.13 -1.47
N ALA A 65 3.65 -8.11 -1.32
CA ALA A 65 3.00 -8.78 -0.20
C ALA A 65 1.51 -8.93 -0.49
N PRO A 66 0.86 -10.00 0.02
CA PRO A 66 -0.57 -10.23 -0.26
C PRO A 66 -1.51 -9.22 0.38
N GLU A 67 -1.05 -8.51 1.42
CA GLU A 67 -1.90 -7.52 2.08
C GLU A 67 -2.01 -6.21 1.31
N PHE A 68 -1.23 -6.02 0.24
CA PHE A 68 -1.33 -4.82 -0.59
C PHE A 68 -2.43 -4.99 -1.61
N ILE A 69 -3.36 -4.04 -1.65
CA ILE A 69 -4.49 -4.11 -2.58
C ILE A 69 -4.68 -2.74 -3.23
N GLN A 70 -4.94 -2.78 -4.53
CA GLN A 70 -5.16 -1.55 -5.28
C GLN A 70 -6.61 -1.11 -5.11
N ILE A 71 -6.82 0.16 -4.77
CA ILE A 71 -8.15 0.74 -4.55
C ILE A 71 -8.46 1.84 -5.57
N HIS A 72 -7.47 2.27 -6.32
CA HIS A 72 -7.61 3.32 -7.32
C HIS A 72 -6.40 3.20 -8.24
N LYS A 73 -6.48 3.71 -9.46
CA LYS A 73 -5.33 3.65 -10.35
C LYS A 73 -4.09 4.31 -9.76
N THR A 74 -4.27 5.21 -8.80
CA THR A 74 -3.16 5.93 -8.16
C THR A 74 -2.94 5.57 -6.70
N TYR A 75 -3.65 4.57 -6.16
CA TYR A 75 -3.50 4.20 -4.76
C TYR A 75 -3.52 2.69 -4.55
N ILE A 76 -2.56 2.23 -3.78
CA ILE A 76 -2.49 0.84 -3.30
C ILE A 76 -2.32 0.95 -1.78
N ILE A 77 -3.18 0.27 -1.02
CA ILE A 77 -3.13 0.34 0.44
C ILE A 77 -2.73 -1.00 1.03
N ASN A 78 -2.25 -0.94 2.28
CA ASN A 78 -2.11 -2.13 3.10
C ASN A 78 -3.48 -2.37 3.74
N ILE A 79 -4.11 -3.49 3.37
CA ILE A 79 -5.47 -3.79 3.80
C ILE A 79 -5.59 -3.89 5.32
N ASN A 80 -4.49 -4.21 6.01
CA ASN A 80 -4.51 -4.34 7.47
C ASN A 80 -4.68 -3.00 8.18
N TYR A 81 -4.50 -1.89 7.47
CA TYR A 81 -4.76 -0.57 8.04
C TYR A 81 -6.14 -0.03 7.68
N LEU A 82 -6.89 -0.74 6.85
CA LEU A 82 -8.17 -0.24 6.40
C LEU A 82 -9.17 -0.21 7.55
N TYR A 83 -9.80 0.95 7.74
CA TYR A 83 -10.72 1.16 8.84
C TYR A 83 -12.14 1.44 8.36
N LEU A 84 -12.30 2.30 7.36
CA LEU A 84 -13.61 2.74 6.90
C LEU A 84 -13.60 2.92 5.39
N ILE A 85 -14.64 2.43 4.74
CA ILE A 85 -14.84 2.65 3.31
C ILE A 85 -16.08 3.50 3.15
N SER A 86 -15.91 4.69 2.58
CA SER A 86 -17.02 5.55 2.20
C SER A 86 -17.34 5.32 0.73
N GLU A 87 -18.20 6.13 0.16
CA GLU A 87 -18.63 5.90 -1.21
C GLU A 87 -17.47 5.91 -2.20
N ASN A 88 -16.63 6.94 -2.14
CA ASN A 88 -15.55 7.16 -3.10
C ASN A 88 -14.18 7.25 -2.45
N SER A 89 -14.08 6.93 -1.16
CA SER A 89 -12.83 7.10 -0.43
C SER A 89 -12.74 6.10 0.70
N CYS A 90 -11.57 6.06 1.35
CA CYS A 90 -11.41 5.22 2.53
C CYS A 90 -10.54 5.94 3.54
N THR A 91 -10.62 5.45 4.77
CA THR A 91 -9.84 5.96 5.89
C THR A 91 -9.03 4.80 6.47
N LEU A 92 -7.78 5.08 6.79
CA LEU A 92 -6.90 4.07 7.40
C LEU A 92 -6.77 4.33 8.89
N LEU A 93 -6.34 3.30 9.60
CA LEU A 93 -6.06 3.39 11.03
C LEU A 93 -4.86 4.30 11.28
N PRO A 94 -4.72 4.83 12.51
CA PRO A 94 -3.52 5.58 12.83
C PRO A 94 -2.25 4.78 12.53
N PRO A 95 -1.18 5.44 12.10
CA PRO A 95 -0.98 6.88 12.04
C PRO A 95 -1.52 7.54 10.77
N PHE A 96 -2.25 6.82 9.93
CA PHE A 96 -2.71 7.33 8.64
C PHE A 96 -4.13 7.88 8.68
N ASN A 97 -4.71 8.02 9.87
CA ASN A 97 -6.13 8.39 10.01
C ASN A 97 -6.44 9.81 9.52
N LYS A 98 -5.43 10.65 9.39
CA LYS A 98 -5.64 12.02 8.90
C LYS A 98 -5.38 12.16 7.40
N VAL A 99 -5.00 11.07 6.74
CA VAL A 99 -4.82 11.08 5.28
C VAL A 99 -6.20 11.06 4.65
N SER A 100 -6.58 12.13 3.94
CA SER A 100 -7.92 12.29 3.41
C SER A 100 -8.02 12.10 1.91
N GLU A 101 -6.91 11.81 1.25
CA GLU A 101 -6.85 11.78 -0.21
C GLU A 101 -7.10 10.40 -0.81
N LEU A 102 -7.30 9.36 0.01
CA LEU A 102 -7.36 7.98 -0.47
C LEU A 102 -8.69 7.70 -1.17
N LYS A 103 -8.66 7.75 -2.49
CA LYS A 103 -9.84 7.55 -3.32
C LYS A 103 -10.02 6.06 -3.62
N VAL A 104 -11.28 5.64 -3.68
CA VAL A 104 -11.63 4.28 -4.05
C VAL A 104 -12.48 4.35 -5.29
N SER A 105 -12.03 3.76 -6.40
CA SER A 105 -12.79 3.79 -7.63
C SER A 105 -13.75 2.59 -7.69
N LYS A 106 -14.83 2.74 -8.45
CA LYS A 106 -15.79 1.67 -8.62
C LYS A 106 -15.17 0.39 -9.12
N MET A 107 -14.21 0.52 -10.04
CA MET A 107 -13.56 -0.61 -10.66
C MET A 107 -12.88 -1.51 -9.63
N TYR A 108 -12.30 -0.91 -8.59
CA TYR A 108 -11.54 -1.67 -7.59
C TYR A 108 -12.35 -1.99 -6.35
N LYS A 109 -13.48 -1.30 -6.13
CA LYS A 109 -14.23 -1.39 -4.87
C LYS A 109 -14.78 -2.79 -4.62
N LYS A 110 -15.30 -3.43 -5.66
CA LYS A 110 -15.88 -4.76 -5.50
C LYS A 110 -14.82 -5.76 -5.05
N LYS A 111 -13.66 -5.71 -5.68
CA LYS A 111 -12.56 -6.61 -5.33
C LYS A 111 -12.06 -6.35 -3.91
N LEU A 112 -12.05 -5.09 -3.51
CA LEU A 112 -11.68 -4.72 -2.15
C LEU A 112 -12.67 -5.31 -1.14
N LEU A 113 -13.96 -5.15 -1.38
CA LEU A 113 -14.99 -5.65 -0.47
C LEU A 113 -15.00 -7.18 -0.40
N ASP A 114 -14.63 -7.85 -1.49
CA ASP A 114 -14.58 -9.30 -1.52
C ASP A 114 -13.51 -9.89 -0.61
N ARG A 115 -12.59 -9.06 -0.12
CA ARG A 115 -11.55 -9.50 0.80
C ARG A 115 -12.06 -9.67 2.23
N PHE A 116 -13.28 -9.25 2.52
CA PHE A 116 -13.82 -9.25 3.87
C PHE A 116 -15.01 -10.17 3.97
N TYR A 117 -15.20 -10.75 5.18
CA TYR A 117 -16.37 -11.51 5.50
C TYR A 117 -17.54 -10.54 5.69
N ASP A 118 -18.59 -10.74 4.92
CA ASP A 118 -19.76 -9.86 4.95
C ASP A 118 -20.91 -10.58 5.61
N MET A 119 -21.35 -10.04 6.73
CA MET A 119 -22.46 -10.59 7.47
C MET A 119 -23.77 -10.01 6.97
#